data_dc6abc013a645f3cf3203b7a34958da2
#
_entry.id   dc6abc013a645f3cf3203b7a34958da2
#
_cell.length_a   1.000
_cell.length_b   1.000
_cell.length_c   1.000
_cell.angle_alpha   90.00
_cell.angle_beta   90.00
_cell.angle_gamma   90.00
#
_symmetry.space_group_name_H-M   'P 1'
#
loop_
_entity.id
_entity.type
_entity.pdbx_description
1 polymer ?
#
loop_
_entity_poly.entity_id
_entity_poly.type
_entity_poly.pdbx_seq_one_letter_code
_entity_poly.pdbx_strand_id
1 'polypeptide(L)'
;MAEIVTTSIKSLPLVYRGKVRDSYAVDDDKLLIVASDRISAFDVILGDPIPKKGKILTALTDFWFKELDGIVPNHLTGIDPESVVAPEERDQVKGRAVVAKRLKPILIECVARGYLSGSAWKEYQATGQICGVKLPAGLKQSEKLPEPIFTPAGKAEAGHHDENITYEEVVKLYGEDIASKIRDYTLALYKNCLLYTSDAADDMQCV
;
A
#
# COMPACT_ATOMS: atom_id res chain seq x y z
N MET A 1 -26.91 4.04 -2.42
CA MET A 1 -25.90 5.12 -2.30
C MET A 1 -25.17 5.17 -3.63
N ALA A 2 -25.05 6.36 -4.22
CA ALA A 2 -24.33 6.55 -5.46
C ALA A 2 -22.84 6.27 -5.29
N GLU A 3 -22.20 5.85 -6.36
CA GLU A 3 -20.75 5.64 -6.44
C GLU A 3 -20.05 7.00 -6.33
N ILE A 4 -18.89 7.03 -5.67
CA ILE A 4 -18.07 8.24 -5.58
C ILE A 4 -16.87 8.08 -6.50
N VAL A 5 -16.98 8.67 -7.68
CA VAL A 5 -15.89 8.75 -8.66
C VAL A 5 -14.96 9.92 -8.31
N THR A 6 -15.53 11.06 -7.99
CA THR A 6 -14.79 12.27 -7.62
C THR A 6 -15.43 12.90 -6.40
N THR A 7 -14.63 13.24 -5.40
CA THR A 7 -15.10 13.97 -4.23
C THR A 7 -15.20 15.45 -4.53
N SER A 8 -16.19 16.11 -3.90
CA SER A 8 -16.44 17.55 -4.03
C SER A 8 -16.53 18.23 -2.66
N ILE A 9 -15.62 17.88 -1.74
CA ILE A 9 -15.52 18.48 -0.41
C ILE A 9 -15.03 19.92 -0.58
N LYS A 10 -15.82 20.89 -0.08
CA LYS A 10 -15.55 22.34 -0.16
C LYS A 10 -15.06 22.90 1.17
N SER A 11 -15.37 22.23 2.29
CA SER A 11 -14.96 22.65 3.64
C SER A 11 -13.46 22.51 3.88
N LEU A 12 -12.76 21.72 3.06
CA LEU A 12 -11.31 21.50 3.18
C LEU A 12 -10.60 21.74 1.84
N PRO A 13 -9.40 22.32 1.84
CA PRO A 13 -8.60 22.49 0.63
C PRO A 13 -8.13 21.15 0.08
N LEU A 14 -8.37 20.91 -1.21
CA LEU A 14 -7.82 19.76 -1.92
C LEU A 14 -6.31 19.93 -2.10
N VAL A 15 -5.53 18.98 -1.58
CA VAL A 15 -4.06 18.94 -1.69
C VAL A 15 -3.63 18.16 -2.91
N TYR A 16 -4.26 16.99 -3.12
CA TYR A 16 -3.86 16.06 -4.19
C TYR A 16 -5.03 15.17 -4.60
N ARG A 17 -5.16 14.97 -5.91
CA ARG A 17 -6.08 13.98 -6.48
C ARG A 17 -5.28 12.90 -7.18
N GLY A 18 -5.22 11.73 -6.55
CA GLY A 18 -4.56 10.55 -7.11
C GLY A 18 -5.45 9.73 -8.03
N LYS A 19 -4.92 8.66 -8.56
CA LYS A 19 -5.65 7.74 -9.45
C LYS A 19 -6.93 7.18 -8.81
N VAL A 20 -6.90 6.89 -7.50
CA VAL A 20 -8.02 6.24 -6.77
C VAL A 20 -8.31 6.86 -5.40
N ARG A 21 -7.59 7.90 -4.99
CA ARG A 21 -7.77 8.60 -3.71
C ARG A 21 -7.69 10.10 -3.91
N ASP A 22 -8.44 10.83 -3.09
CA ASP A 22 -8.38 12.29 -3.01
C ASP A 22 -7.91 12.67 -1.60
N SER A 23 -6.98 13.61 -1.48
CA SER A 23 -6.39 14.05 -0.20
C SER A 23 -6.66 15.52 0.03
N TYR A 24 -7.19 15.85 1.20
CA TYR A 24 -7.53 17.21 1.63
C TYR A 24 -6.72 17.60 2.86
N ALA A 25 -6.34 18.85 3.00
CA ALA A 25 -5.71 19.34 4.22
C ALA A 25 -6.77 19.56 5.30
N VAL A 26 -6.61 18.91 6.45
CA VAL A 26 -7.41 19.20 7.66
C VAL A 26 -6.76 20.36 8.39
N ASP A 27 -5.45 20.30 8.57
CA ASP A 27 -4.56 21.34 9.10
C ASP A 27 -3.14 21.15 8.56
N ASP A 28 -2.16 21.81 9.16
CA ASP A 28 -0.76 21.73 8.73
C ASP A 28 -0.16 20.32 8.92
N ASP A 29 -0.66 19.56 9.89
CA ASP A 29 -0.12 18.26 10.30
C ASP A 29 -0.98 17.07 9.93
N LYS A 30 -2.19 17.29 9.37
CA LYS A 30 -3.16 16.23 9.09
C LYS A 30 -3.78 16.32 7.70
N LEU A 31 -4.04 15.17 7.14
CA LEU A 31 -4.74 14.98 5.87
C LEU A 31 -6.00 14.12 6.06
N LEU A 32 -7.07 14.51 5.40
CA LEU A 32 -8.21 13.63 5.15
C LEU A 32 -7.96 12.92 3.81
N ILE A 33 -7.84 11.60 3.85
CA ILE A 33 -7.61 10.76 2.67
C ILE A 33 -8.90 10.00 2.37
N VAL A 34 -9.48 10.25 1.20
CA VAL A 34 -10.75 9.65 0.78
C VAL A 34 -10.53 8.65 -0.35
N ALA A 35 -10.91 7.39 -0.14
CA ALA A 35 -10.87 6.35 -1.16
C ALA A 35 -12.10 6.46 -2.06
N SER A 36 -11.88 6.68 -3.35
CA SER A 36 -12.94 6.70 -4.36
C SER A 36 -13.27 5.30 -4.87
N ASP A 37 -14.33 5.21 -5.66
CA ASP A 37 -14.71 3.96 -6.34
C ASP A 37 -14.03 3.81 -7.72
N ARG A 38 -13.15 4.77 -8.09
CA ARG A 38 -12.29 4.65 -9.29
C ARG A 38 -11.41 3.41 -9.20
N ILE A 39 -11.16 2.78 -10.33
CA ILE A 39 -10.16 1.72 -10.48
C ILE A 39 -9.08 2.17 -11.46
N SER A 40 -7.85 1.82 -11.17
CA SER A 40 -6.70 2.03 -12.07
C SER A 40 -5.98 0.72 -12.30
N ALA A 41 -5.63 0.45 -13.55
CA ALA A 41 -4.81 -0.69 -13.94
C ALA A 41 -3.82 -0.22 -15.01
N PHE A 42 -2.58 -0.71 -14.95
CA PHE A 42 -1.48 -0.30 -15.86
C PHE A 42 -1.35 1.23 -15.97
N ASP A 43 -1.46 1.92 -14.83
CA ASP A 43 -1.40 3.37 -14.70
C ASP A 43 -2.53 4.16 -15.39
N VAL A 44 -3.52 3.49 -15.94
CA VAL A 44 -4.72 4.07 -16.54
C VAL A 44 -5.90 4.00 -15.58
N ILE A 45 -6.59 5.12 -15.38
CA ILE A 45 -7.88 5.15 -14.67
C ILE A 45 -8.94 4.66 -15.64
N LEU A 46 -9.64 3.56 -15.27
CA LEU A 46 -10.70 3.00 -16.07
C LEU A 46 -11.97 3.87 -16.00
N GLY A 47 -12.76 3.86 -17.08
CA GLY A 47 -13.95 4.72 -17.20
C GLY A 47 -15.07 4.38 -16.22
N ASP A 48 -15.24 3.09 -15.90
CA ASP A 48 -16.30 2.61 -15.02
C ASP A 48 -15.80 2.42 -13.59
N PRO A 49 -16.47 2.99 -12.56
CA PRO A 49 -16.14 2.77 -11.16
C PRO A 49 -16.61 1.39 -10.70
N ILE A 50 -15.98 0.88 -9.66
CA ILE A 50 -16.45 -0.35 -8.98
C ILE A 50 -17.25 0.05 -7.75
N PRO A 51 -18.56 -0.24 -7.70
CA PRO A 51 -19.44 0.15 -6.60
C PRO A 51 -18.89 -0.30 -5.24
N LYS A 52 -18.84 0.63 -4.27
CA LYS A 52 -18.38 0.41 -2.89
C LYS A 52 -16.89 0.05 -2.75
N LYS A 53 -16.08 0.06 -3.83
CA LYS A 53 -14.65 -0.27 -3.78
C LYS A 53 -13.93 0.55 -2.70
N GLY A 54 -14.14 1.86 -2.64
CA GLY A 54 -13.52 2.72 -1.63
C GLY A 54 -13.85 2.29 -0.20
N LYS A 55 -15.12 1.94 0.07
CA LYS A 55 -15.55 1.48 1.41
C LYS A 55 -14.93 0.14 1.78
N ILE A 56 -14.95 -0.82 0.87
CA ILE A 56 -14.38 -2.17 1.11
C ILE A 56 -12.88 -2.06 1.37
N LEU A 57 -12.14 -1.30 0.57
CA LEU A 57 -10.70 -1.14 0.75
C LEU A 57 -10.35 -0.40 2.05
N THR A 58 -11.16 0.59 2.46
CA THR A 58 -10.95 1.27 3.75
C THR A 58 -11.20 0.31 4.90
N ALA A 59 -12.28 -0.47 4.87
CA ALA A 59 -12.57 -1.45 5.93
C ALA A 59 -11.47 -2.53 6.04
N LEU A 60 -10.95 -3.01 4.91
CA LEU A 60 -9.80 -3.94 4.91
C LEU A 60 -8.52 -3.28 5.44
N THR A 61 -8.30 -2.01 5.13
CA THR A 61 -7.17 -1.25 5.64
C THR A 61 -7.25 -1.10 7.16
N ASP A 62 -8.41 -0.70 7.68
CA ASP A 62 -8.63 -0.55 9.13
C ASP A 62 -8.46 -1.88 9.87
N PHE A 63 -8.95 -2.99 9.29
CA PHE A 63 -8.73 -4.33 9.81
C PHE A 63 -7.23 -4.64 9.92
N TRP A 64 -6.46 -4.50 8.83
CA TRP A 64 -5.04 -4.82 8.84
C TRP A 64 -4.22 -3.89 9.76
N PHE A 65 -4.55 -2.61 9.85
CA PHE A 65 -3.88 -1.72 10.81
C PHE A 65 -4.10 -2.15 12.26
N LYS A 66 -5.28 -2.72 12.57
CA LYS A 66 -5.57 -3.26 13.89
C LYS A 66 -4.83 -4.58 14.15
N GLU A 67 -4.85 -5.51 13.19
CA GLU A 67 -4.16 -6.81 13.33
C GLU A 67 -2.64 -6.68 13.41
N LEU A 68 -2.08 -5.67 12.76
CA LEU A 68 -0.65 -5.41 12.71
C LEU A 68 -0.19 -4.33 13.72
N ASP A 69 -1.06 -3.96 14.67
CA ASP A 69 -0.71 -2.98 15.69
C ASP A 69 0.47 -3.47 16.55
N GLY A 70 1.37 -2.55 16.88
CA GLY A 70 2.60 -2.84 17.60
C GLY A 70 3.76 -3.39 16.76
N ILE A 71 3.55 -3.78 15.48
CA ILE A 71 4.63 -4.22 14.60
C ILE A 71 5.30 -3.01 13.95
N VAL A 72 4.51 -2.09 13.39
CA VAL A 72 5.00 -0.88 12.74
C VAL A 72 4.15 0.32 13.17
N PRO A 73 4.75 1.45 13.56
CA PRO A 73 4.00 2.69 13.79
C PRO A 73 3.25 3.08 12.52
N ASN A 74 1.98 3.46 12.66
CA ASN A 74 1.17 3.88 11.52
C ASN A 74 0.85 5.38 11.54
N HIS A 75 0.26 5.86 10.46
CA HIS A 75 -0.06 7.27 10.25
C HIS A 75 -1.50 7.65 10.64
N LEU A 76 -2.32 6.71 11.08
CA LEU A 76 -3.70 6.98 11.46
C LEU A 76 -3.76 7.82 12.74
N THR A 77 -4.71 8.75 12.81
CA THR A 77 -4.91 9.62 13.98
C THR A 77 -6.03 9.17 14.90
N GLY A 78 -6.91 8.27 14.43
CA GLY A 78 -8.13 7.89 15.15
C GLY A 78 -9.25 8.95 15.12
N ILE A 79 -9.03 10.10 14.46
CA ILE A 79 -10.04 11.15 14.31
C ILE A 79 -11.13 10.67 13.33
N ASP A 80 -12.40 10.84 13.70
CA ASP A 80 -13.53 10.53 12.83
C ASP A 80 -13.53 11.45 11.59
N PRO A 81 -13.45 10.90 10.39
CA PRO A 81 -13.50 11.67 9.15
C PRO A 81 -14.78 12.54 9.00
N GLU A 82 -15.92 12.11 9.56
CA GLU A 82 -17.17 12.86 9.52
C GLU A 82 -17.12 14.13 10.38
N SER A 83 -16.20 14.19 11.35
CA SER A 83 -16.05 15.36 12.25
C SER A 83 -15.24 16.50 11.64
N VAL A 84 -14.47 16.25 10.58
CA VAL A 84 -13.58 17.26 9.96
C VAL A 84 -14.14 17.89 8.69
N VAL A 85 -15.32 17.45 8.24
CA VAL A 85 -16.01 18.00 7.05
C VAL A 85 -17.33 18.64 7.45
N ALA A 86 -17.88 19.51 6.59
CA ALA A 86 -19.20 20.07 6.79
C ALA A 86 -20.29 18.97 6.82
N PRO A 87 -21.40 19.17 7.58
CA PRO A 87 -22.44 18.15 7.74
C PRO A 87 -22.99 17.60 6.42
N GLU A 88 -23.16 18.44 5.42
CA GLU A 88 -23.65 18.09 4.07
C GLU A 88 -22.65 17.28 3.23
N GLU A 89 -21.38 17.22 3.66
CA GLU A 89 -20.30 16.49 2.95
C GLU A 89 -20.00 15.14 3.57
N ARG A 90 -20.57 14.81 4.72
CA ARG A 90 -20.28 13.57 5.48
C ARG A 90 -20.51 12.30 4.68
N ASP A 91 -21.53 12.27 3.83
CA ASP A 91 -21.80 11.10 2.97
C ASP A 91 -20.64 10.76 2.01
N GLN A 92 -19.82 11.76 1.67
CA GLN A 92 -18.65 11.55 0.81
C GLN A 92 -17.48 10.88 1.51
N VAL A 93 -17.42 10.94 2.83
CA VAL A 93 -16.31 10.41 3.64
C VAL A 93 -16.67 9.17 4.43
N LYS A 94 -17.96 8.96 4.69
CA LYS A 94 -18.50 7.90 5.52
C LYS A 94 -18.07 6.49 5.09
N GLY A 95 -17.24 5.84 5.93
CA GLY A 95 -16.75 4.47 5.73
C GLY A 95 -15.77 4.31 4.56
N ARG A 96 -15.21 5.43 4.03
CA ARG A 96 -14.23 5.39 2.95
C ARG A 96 -13.07 6.39 3.11
N ALA A 97 -12.96 7.01 4.26
CA ALA A 97 -11.94 8.00 4.52
C ALA A 97 -11.25 7.74 5.85
N VAL A 98 -10.03 8.25 5.98
CA VAL A 98 -9.26 8.27 7.22
C VAL A 98 -8.64 9.66 7.41
N VAL A 99 -8.47 10.08 8.67
CA VAL A 99 -7.65 11.24 9.00
C VAL A 99 -6.27 10.72 9.39
N ALA A 100 -5.27 11.12 8.63
CA ALA A 100 -3.90 10.65 8.74
C ALA A 100 -2.94 11.81 9.07
N LYS A 101 -1.81 11.49 9.70
CA LYS A 101 -0.70 12.42 9.87
C LYS A 101 -0.14 12.82 8.51
N ARG A 102 0.16 14.09 8.32
CA ARG A 102 0.86 14.59 7.13
C ARG A 102 2.35 14.34 7.29
N LEU A 103 2.85 13.31 6.61
CA LEU A 103 4.23 12.88 6.69
C LEU A 103 4.94 13.10 5.35
N LYS A 104 6.28 13.24 5.40
CA LYS A 104 7.10 13.24 4.19
C LYS A 104 7.29 11.79 3.70
N PRO A 105 6.81 11.43 2.50
CA PRO A 105 6.95 10.08 2.00
C PRO A 105 8.40 9.75 1.62
N ILE A 106 8.80 8.50 1.84
CA ILE A 106 9.97 7.89 1.23
C ILE A 106 9.54 7.36 -0.13
N LEU A 107 10.22 7.77 -1.21
CA LEU A 107 9.82 7.40 -2.58
C LEU A 107 10.38 6.03 -2.98
N ILE A 108 10.10 5.03 -2.17
CA ILE A 108 10.43 3.63 -2.38
C ILE A 108 9.18 2.79 -2.22
N GLU A 109 8.90 1.91 -3.16
CA GLU A 109 7.94 0.84 -2.98
C GLU A 109 8.60 -0.31 -2.24
N CYS A 110 8.12 -0.56 -1.02
CA CYS A 110 8.65 -1.60 -0.13
C CYS A 110 7.89 -2.90 -0.39
N VAL A 111 8.47 -3.80 -1.15
CA VAL A 111 7.85 -5.08 -1.54
C VAL A 111 8.55 -6.23 -0.86
N ALA A 112 7.79 -7.11 -0.19
CA ALA A 112 8.26 -8.43 0.23
C ALA A 112 7.75 -9.50 -0.72
N ARG A 113 8.60 -10.47 -1.06
CA ARG A 113 8.24 -11.59 -1.92
C ARG A 113 8.55 -12.92 -1.23
N GLY A 114 7.54 -13.74 -1.05
CA GLY A 114 7.70 -15.13 -0.63
C GLY A 114 7.57 -16.13 -1.77
N TYR A 115 7.21 -15.65 -2.99
CA TYR A 115 7.02 -16.45 -4.19
C TYR A 115 7.64 -15.76 -5.39
N LEU A 116 8.13 -16.55 -6.34
CA LEU A 116 8.84 -16.09 -7.52
C LEU A 116 7.85 -15.83 -8.68
N SER A 117 7.30 -14.60 -8.77
CA SER A 117 6.32 -14.26 -9.79
C SER A 117 6.47 -12.83 -10.33
N GLY A 118 5.78 -12.50 -11.42
CA GLY A 118 5.74 -11.17 -12.00
C GLY A 118 7.09 -10.69 -12.53
N SER A 119 7.46 -9.44 -12.23
CA SER A 119 8.75 -8.84 -12.64
C SER A 119 9.95 -9.61 -12.08
N ALA A 120 9.84 -10.11 -10.85
CA ALA A 120 10.87 -10.89 -10.19
C ALA A 120 11.20 -12.20 -10.93
N TRP A 121 10.22 -12.87 -11.51
CA TRP A 121 10.46 -14.05 -12.34
C TRP A 121 11.30 -13.73 -13.57
N LYS A 122 11.01 -12.63 -14.25
CA LYS A 122 11.75 -12.20 -15.44
C LYS A 122 13.21 -11.86 -15.09
N GLU A 123 13.43 -11.15 -13.99
CA GLU A 123 14.77 -10.79 -13.51
C GLU A 123 15.57 -12.04 -13.10
N TYR A 124 14.95 -12.97 -12.36
CA TYR A 124 15.59 -14.23 -11.97
C TYR A 124 15.98 -15.08 -13.19
N GLN A 125 15.13 -15.20 -14.21
CA GLN A 125 15.47 -15.94 -15.43
C GLN A 125 16.67 -15.35 -16.16
N ALA A 126 16.84 -14.03 -16.12
CA ALA A 126 17.93 -13.35 -16.81
C ALA A 126 19.26 -13.39 -16.02
N THR A 127 19.18 -13.32 -14.68
CA THR A 127 20.36 -13.03 -13.84
C THR A 127 20.59 -14.02 -12.69
N GLY A 128 19.63 -14.87 -12.36
CA GLY A 128 19.66 -15.75 -11.18
C GLY A 128 19.48 -15.02 -9.85
N GLN A 129 19.11 -13.73 -9.88
CA GLN A 129 18.92 -12.90 -8.69
C GLN A 129 17.72 -11.96 -8.85
N ILE A 130 17.30 -11.33 -7.75
CA ILE A 130 16.23 -10.33 -7.72
C ILE A 130 16.68 -9.18 -6.83
N CYS A 131 16.70 -7.94 -7.34
CA CYS A 131 17.15 -6.76 -6.60
C CYS A 131 18.52 -6.96 -5.91
N GLY A 132 19.45 -7.68 -6.56
CA GLY A 132 20.76 -8.02 -6.03
C GLY A 132 20.80 -9.24 -5.11
N VAL A 133 19.66 -9.81 -4.69
CA VAL A 133 19.57 -11.01 -3.86
C VAL A 133 19.72 -12.26 -4.72
N LYS A 134 20.81 -13.02 -4.53
CA LYS A 134 21.03 -14.30 -5.22
C LYS A 134 20.06 -15.36 -4.73
N LEU A 135 19.44 -16.07 -5.65
CA LEU A 135 18.50 -17.16 -5.35
C LEU A 135 19.07 -18.51 -5.79
N PRO A 136 18.60 -19.63 -5.19
CA PRO A 136 18.94 -20.97 -5.65
C PRO A 136 18.64 -21.17 -7.14
N ALA A 137 19.48 -21.93 -7.82
CA ALA A 137 19.25 -22.28 -9.22
C ALA A 137 18.10 -23.28 -9.37
N GLY A 138 17.38 -23.20 -10.49
CA GLY A 138 16.34 -24.17 -10.84
C GLY A 138 14.96 -23.90 -10.26
N LEU A 139 14.73 -22.74 -9.62
CA LEU A 139 13.41 -22.31 -9.18
C LEU A 139 12.47 -22.15 -10.38
N LYS A 140 11.20 -22.51 -10.17
CA LYS A 140 10.13 -22.39 -11.17
C LYS A 140 9.29 -21.13 -10.94
N GLN A 141 8.56 -20.72 -11.96
CA GLN A 141 7.60 -19.63 -11.82
C GLN A 141 6.56 -19.98 -10.75
N SER A 142 6.24 -19.02 -9.91
CA SER A 142 5.33 -19.13 -8.75
C SER A 142 5.80 -20.08 -7.65
N GLU A 143 7.05 -20.54 -7.69
CA GLU A 143 7.62 -21.35 -6.61
C GLU A 143 7.82 -20.51 -5.35
N LYS A 144 7.61 -21.15 -4.20
CA LYS A 144 7.84 -20.55 -2.88
C LYS A 144 9.34 -20.38 -2.67
N LEU A 145 9.76 -19.20 -2.26
CA LEU A 145 11.15 -18.93 -1.90
C LEU A 145 11.49 -19.57 -0.53
N PRO A 146 12.76 -19.98 -0.32
CA PRO A 146 13.20 -20.49 0.98
C PRO A 146 12.90 -19.56 2.13
N GLU A 147 13.05 -18.24 1.90
CA GLU A 147 12.70 -17.15 2.80
C GLU A 147 12.08 -16.01 2.03
N PRO A 148 11.16 -15.23 2.64
CA PRO A 148 10.71 -13.97 2.06
C PRO A 148 11.87 -13.00 1.91
N ILE A 149 11.97 -12.36 0.75
CA ILE A 149 13.01 -11.37 0.44
C ILE A 149 12.42 -9.97 0.28
N PHE A 150 13.21 -8.95 0.61
CA PHE A 150 12.88 -7.55 0.37
C PHE A 150 13.33 -7.16 -1.05
N THR A 151 12.40 -6.72 -1.86
CA THR A 151 12.62 -6.35 -3.28
C THR A 151 12.10 -4.94 -3.52
N PRO A 152 12.86 -3.91 -3.16
CA PRO A 152 12.42 -2.53 -3.30
C PRO A 152 12.33 -2.11 -4.78
N ALA A 153 11.43 -1.17 -5.05
CA ALA A 153 11.39 -0.47 -6.33
C ALA A 153 11.44 1.05 -6.10
N GLY A 154 12.17 1.75 -6.93
CA GLY A 154 12.15 3.21 -6.95
C GLY A 154 10.81 3.68 -7.50
N LYS A 155 10.16 4.61 -6.80
CA LYS A 155 8.90 5.17 -7.26
C LYS A 155 9.20 6.17 -8.37
N ALA A 156 8.82 5.80 -9.60
CA ALA A 156 9.02 6.63 -10.77
C ALA A 156 8.11 7.87 -10.77
N GLU A 157 8.53 8.90 -11.49
CA GLU A 157 7.66 10.05 -11.78
C GLU A 157 6.44 9.61 -12.59
N ALA A 158 5.37 10.40 -12.54
CA ALA A 158 4.11 10.10 -13.22
C ALA A 158 4.33 9.83 -14.72
N GLY A 159 3.95 8.63 -15.18
CA GLY A 159 4.09 8.18 -16.57
C GLY A 159 5.25 7.21 -16.81
N HIS A 160 6.05 6.91 -15.83
CA HIS A 160 7.09 5.87 -15.87
C HIS A 160 6.71 4.70 -14.94
N HIS A 161 7.17 3.49 -15.27
CA HIS A 161 6.99 2.33 -14.40
C HIS A 161 8.05 2.33 -13.30
N ASP A 162 7.64 1.84 -12.10
CA ASP A 162 8.55 1.62 -11.00
C ASP A 162 9.60 0.58 -11.38
N GLU A 163 10.86 0.88 -11.15
CA GLU A 163 11.98 0.00 -11.47
C GLU A 163 12.52 -0.67 -10.21
N ASN A 164 12.78 -1.98 -10.29
CA ASN A 164 13.45 -2.70 -9.22
C ASN A 164 14.82 -2.08 -8.93
N ILE A 165 15.12 -1.84 -7.67
CA ILE A 165 16.42 -1.34 -7.21
C ILE A 165 16.99 -2.28 -6.15
N THR A 166 18.30 -2.22 -5.93
CA THR A 166 18.96 -3.01 -4.91
C THR A 166 18.84 -2.37 -3.53
N TYR A 167 19.06 -3.17 -2.47
CA TYR A 167 19.12 -2.64 -1.10
C TYR A 167 20.22 -1.57 -0.95
N GLU A 168 21.37 -1.78 -1.60
CA GLU A 168 22.50 -0.86 -1.59
C GLU A 168 22.15 0.50 -2.22
N GLU A 169 21.28 0.49 -3.23
CA GLU A 169 20.78 1.74 -3.83
C GLU A 169 19.83 2.46 -2.87
N VAL A 170 18.99 1.74 -2.14
CA VAL A 170 18.16 2.34 -1.07
C VAL A 170 19.03 2.98 0.01
N VAL A 171 20.12 2.31 0.41
CA VAL A 171 21.10 2.84 1.38
C VAL A 171 21.76 4.12 0.86
N LYS A 172 22.13 4.17 -0.42
CA LYS A 172 22.70 5.38 -1.03
C LYS A 172 21.73 6.56 -1.04
N LEU A 173 20.43 6.28 -1.25
CA LEU A 173 19.39 7.32 -1.33
C LEU A 173 18.96 7.85 0.03
N TYR A 174 18.86 6.99 1.06
CA TYR A 174 18.21 7.31 2.32
C TYR A 174 19.06 7.02 3.57
N GLY A 175 20.23 6.42 3.42
CA GLY A 175 21.09 5.99 4.52
C GLY A 175 20.70 4.63 5.12
N GLU A 176 21.66 3.97 5.78
CA GLU A 176 21.51 2.61 6.33
C GLU A 176 20.39 2.52 7.38
N ASP A 177 20.25 3.54 8.25
CA ASP A 177 19.23 3.54 9.32
C ASP A 177 17.81 3.49 8.77
N ILE A 178 17.52 4.19 7.67
CA ILE A 178 16.21 4.16 7.02
C ILE A 178 16.05 2.87 6.21
N ALA A 179 17.06 2.51 5.43
CA ALA A 179 17.02 1.33 4.57
C ALA A 179 16.79 0.04 5.37
N SER A 180 17.50 -0.14 6.48
CA SER A 180 17.32 -1.31 7.36
C SER A 180 15.92 -1.32 7.99
N LYS A 181 15.43 -0.20 8.49
CA LYS A 181 14.08 -0.12 9.09
C LYS A 181 12.98 -0.47 8.10
N ILE A 182 12.98 0.10 6.88
CA ILE A 182 11.94 -0.19 5.90
C ILE A 182 11.99 -1.64 5.42
N ARG A 183 13.20 -2.23 5.26
CA ARG A 183 13.37 -3.65 4.96
C ARG A 183 12.77 -4.52 6.07
N ASP A 184 13.18 -4.28 7.31
CA ASP A 184 12.79 -5.11 8.45
C ASP A 184 11.30 -5.00 8.74
N TYR A 185 10.72 -3.81 8.67
CA TYR A 185 9.27 -3.61 8.78
C TYR A 185 8.51 -4.31 7.65
N THR A 186 8.98 -4.20 6.41
CA THR A 186 8.33 -4.84 5.25
C THR A 186 8.29 -6.35 5.41
N LEU A 187 9.40 -6.96 5.82
CA LEU A 187 9.49 -8.41 6.05
C LEU A 187 8.67 -8.85 7.28
N ALA A 188 8.65 -8.06 8.35
CA ALA A 188 7.84 -8.35 9.53
C ALA A 188 6.34 -8.32 9.22
N LEU A 189 5.87 -7.29 8.52
CA LEU A 189 4.47 -7.19 8.08
C LEU A 189 4.09 -8.37 7.19
N TYR A 190 4.92 -8.70 6.19
CA TYR A 190 4.66 -9.83 5.29
C TYR A 190 4.53 -11.16 6.04
N LYS A 191 5.46 -11.46 6.97
CA LYS A 191 5.44 -12.69 7.76
C LYS A 191 4.19 -12.79 8.64
N ASN A 192 3.78 -11.70 9.28
CA ASN A 192 2.58 -11.69 10.12
C ASN A 192 1.30 -11.85 9.29
N CYS A 193 1.18 -11.17 8.15
CA CYS A 193 0.04 -11.37 7.25
C CYS A 193 -0.02 -12.81 6.72
N LEU A 194 1.12 -13.43 6.42
CA LEU A 194 1.18 -14.81 5.93
C LEU A 194 0.71 -15.80 7.00
N LEU A 195 1.12 -15.64 8.26
CA LEU A 195 0.66 -16.47 9.38
C LEU A 195 -0.86 -16.35 9.55
N TYR A 196 -1.39 -15.13 9.63
CA TYR A 196 -2.82 -14.89 9.78
C TYR A 196 -3.66 -15.57 8.67
N THR A 197 -3.22 -15.44 7.41
CA THR A 197 -3.95 -16.04 6.28
C THR A 197 -3.82 -17.56 6.23
N SER A 198 -2.72 -18.13 6.73
CA SER A 198 -2.55 -19.59 6.83
C SER A 198 -3.46 -20.18 7.90
N ASP A 199 -3.51 -19.56 9.08
CA ASP A 199 -4.37 -20.01 10.19
C ASP A 199 -5.86 -19.95 9.79
N ALA A 200 -6.28 -18.89 9.11
CA ALA A 200 -7.66 -18.77 8.63
C ALA A 200 -8.04 -19.85 7.58
N ALA A 201 -7.07 -20.36 6.81
CA ALA A 201 -7.29 -21.45 5.88
C ALA A 201 -7.45 -22.80 6.59
N ASP A 202 -6.74 -23.03 7.70
CA ASP A 202 -6.85 -24.24 8.51
C ASP A 202 -8.19 -24.29 9.27
N ASP A 203 -8.69 -23.17 9.76
CA ASP A 203 -10.01 -23.05 10.40
C ASP A 203 -11.18 -23.37 9.44
N MET A 204 -11.00 -23.14 8.14
CA MET A 204 -12.01 -23.47 7.11
C MET A 204 -12.10 -24.96 6.75
N GLN A 205 -11.15 -25.79 7.18
CA GLN A 205 -11.20 -27.25 6.97
C GLN A 205 -12.05 -27.98 8.03
N CYS A 206 -12.56 -27.26 9.02
CA CYS A 206 -13.40 -27.82 10.09
C CYS A 206 -14.91 -27.68 9.84
N VAL A 207 -15.37 -27.46 8.59
CA VAL A 207 -16.79 -27.39 8.24
C VAL A 207 -17.15 -28.53 7.27
#